data_dcdea9f3f5d80185bb5f99dae1c6cc50
#
_entry.id   dcdea9f3f5d80185bb5f99dae1c6cc50
#
_cell.length_a   1.000
_cell.length_b   1.000
_cell.length_c   1.000
_cell.angle_alpha   90.00
_cell.angle_beta   90.00
_cell.angle_gamma   90.00
#
_symmetry.space_group_name_H-M   'P 1'
#
loop_
_entity.id
_entity.type
_entity.pdbx_description
1 polymer ?
#
loop_
_entity_poly.entity_id
_entity_poly.type
_entity_poly.pdbx_seq_one_letter_code
_entity_poly.pdbx_strand_id
1 'polypeptide(L)'
;MPQDIDTTLTSAKNKAAEIETHPFEPVLPSNATIMMMGTFPPTADKWAMSFHYPNFYNDMWRIYGRVFFDDADYFRVGDEKRFDPERIRNFMFERGIASCPTVKQAIRETGNASDKNLTVVTPVDLDSILPQVPKVATLFTTGGKATEVLLGLLDEPIAKSKHPKTNQSMDYPYQWQDSNQTNMVNDLTLYRLPSTSRAYPLSLDKKVAAYKAFFERMGKL
;
A
#
# COMPACT_ATOMS: atom_id res chain seq x y z
N MET A 1 5.80 -64.52 19.44
CA MET A 1 6.49 -63.28 19.14
C MET A 1 5.46 -62.28 18.58
N PRO A 2 4.99 -61.27 19.32
CA PRO A 2 4.12 -60.24 18.77
C PRO A 2 4.97 -59.15 18.11
N GLN A 3 4.54 -58.71 16.97
CA GLN A 3 5.14 -57.59 16.21
C GLN A 3 4.70 -56.26 16.82
N ASP A 4 5.69 -55.43 17.18
CA ASP A 4 5.50 -54.05 17.59
C ASP A 4 5.06 -53.18 16.37
N ILE A 5 3.88 -52.60 16.46
CA ILE A 5 3.39 -51.62 15.53
C ILE A 5 3.88 -50.26 16.06
N ASP A 6 4.93 -49.74 15.42
CA ASP A 6 5.41 -48.36 15.64
C ASP A 6 4.41 -47.35 15.07
N THR A 7 3.63 -46.76 15.94
CA THR A 7 2.65 -45.71 15.61
C THR A 7 3.30 -44.36 15.83
N THR A 8 4.17 -43.93 14.95
CA THR A 8 4.65 -42.55 14.91
C THR A 8 3.57 -41.67 14.28
N LEU A 9 2.65 -41.22 15.13
CA LEU A 9 1.74 -40.12 14.82
C LEU A 9 2.53 -38.82 14.72
N THR A 10 2.88 -38.41 13.50
CA THR A 10 3.35 -37.07 13.17
C THR A 10 2.21 -36.08 13.41
N SER A 11 2.21 -35.46 14.59
CA SER A 11 1.33 -34.34 14.89
C SER A 11 1.81 -33.14 14.08
N ALA A 12 1.25 -32.95 12.90
CA ALA A 12 1.29 -31.66 12.21
C ALA A 12 0.55 -30.64 13.10
N LYS A 13 1.28 -29.84 13.87
CA LYS A 13 0.72 -28.69 14.58
C LYS A 13 0.13 -27.76 13.53
N ASN A 14 -1.20 -27.78 13.38
CA ASN A 14 -1.94 -26.72 12.73
C ASN A 14 -1.70 -25.44 13.55
N LYS A 15 -0.70 -24.65 13.14
CA LYS A 15 -0.50 -23.31 13.67
C LYS A 15 -1.71 -22.51 13.21
N ALA A 16 -2.60 -22.16 14.14
CA ALA A 16 -3.72 -21.28 13.82
C ALA A 16 -3.15 -20.05 13.10
N ALA A 17 -3.75 -19.68 11.98
CA ALA A 17 -3.30 -18.53 11.20
C ALA A 17 -3.42 -17.27 12.06
N GLU A 18 -2.30 -16.60 12.32
CA GLU A 18 -2.23 -15.42 13.18
C GLU A 18 -2.69 -14.20 12.42
N ILE A 19 -3.56 -13.39 13.06
CA ILE A 19 -3.98 -12.09 12.52
C ILE A 19 -2.87 -11.08 12.81
N GLU A 20 -2.28 -10.54 11.75
CA GLU A 20 -1.28 -9.47 11.84
C GLU A 20 -1.97 -8.12 11.69
N THR A 21 -1.61 -7.14 12.53
CA THR A 21 -2.02 -5.73 12.39
C THR A 21 -0.95 -4.96 11.63
N HIS A 22 -1.36 -4.04 10.74
CA HIS A 22 -0.43 -3.21 9.98
C HIS A 22 0.45 -2.40 10.94
N PRO A 23 1.80 -2.52 10.85
CA PRO A 23 2.71 -2.00 11.88
C PRO A 23 3.00 -0.49 11.77
N PHE A 24 2.64 0.15 10.65
CA PHE A 24 2.96 1.55 10.40
C PHE A 24 1.69 2.39 10.38
N GLU A 25 1.69 3.46 11.17
CA GLU A 25 0.61 4.45 11.18
C GLU A 25 0.54 5.22 9.86
N PRO A 26 -0.65 5.69 9.44
CA PRO A 26 -0.79 6.56 8.29
C PRO A 26 0.04 7.84 8.41
N VAL A 27 0.51 8.33 7.27
CA VAL A 27 1.17 9.65 7.14
C VAL A 27 0.17 10.60 6.51
N LEU A 28 -0.31 11.58 7.27
CA LEU A 28 -1.44 12.42 6.92
C LEU A 28 -1.09 13.93 6.98
N PRO A 29 -0.30 14.46 6.02
CA PRO A 29 -0.05 15.89 5.94
C PRO A 29 -1.33 16.67 5.71
N SER A 30 -1.58 17.73 6.47
CA SER A 30 -2.81 18.57 6.33
C SER A 30 -2.94 19.27 4.96
N ASN A 31 -1.83 19.39 4.23
CA ASN A 31 -1.77 19.93 2.86
C ASN A 31 -1.87 18.83 1.79
N ALA A 32 -2.06 17.57 2.16
CA ALA A 32 -2.11 16.48 1.19
C ALA A 32 -3.28 16.63 0.23
N THR A 33 -3.01 16.46 -1.07
CA THR A 33 -4.02 16.46 -2.14
C THR A 33 -4.15 15.10 -2.82
N ILE A 34 -3.18 14.21 -2.58
CA ILE A 34 -3.18 12.83 -3.05
C ILE A 34 -2.78 11.89 -1.92
N MET A 35 -3.29 10.66 -1.94
CA MET A 35 -2.98 9.63 -0.94
C MET A 35 -2.48 8.35 -1.60
N MET A 36 -1.28 7.92 -1.20
CA MET A 36 -0.67 6.66 -1.60
C MET A 36 -1.25 5.50 -0.79
N MET A 37 -1.68 4.45 -1.48
CA MET A 37 -2.30 3.30 -0.84
C MET A 37 -1.67 1.98 -1.31
N GLY A 38 -0.89 1.37 -0.42
CA GLY A 38 -0.37 0.00 -0.56
C GLY A 38 -1.30 -1.02 0.09
N THR A 39 -0.82 -2.26 0.22
CA THR A 39 -1.53 -3.33 0.95
C THR A 39 -0.93 -3.53 2.34
N PHE A 40 0.02 -4.45 2.46
CA PHE A 40 0.61 -4.88 3.72
C PHE A 40 2.12 -5.08 3.56
N PRO A 41 2.96 -4.75 4.56
CA PRO A 41 4.40 -4.93 4.44
C PRO A 41 4.79 -6.41 4.50
N PRO A 42 6.00 -6.79 4.07
CA PRO A 42 6.54 -8.12 4.34
C PRO A 42 6.74 -8.34 5.84
N THR A 43 7.07 -9.56 6.24
CA THR A 43 7.46 -9.90 7.61
C THR A 43 8.65 -9.06 8.09
N ALA A 44 8.72 -8.82 9.40
CA ALA A 44 9.68 -7.87 10.01
C ALA A 44 11.16 -8.21 9.75
N ASP A 45 11.49 -9.48 9.53
CA ASP A 45 12.84 -9.94 9.14
C ASP A 45 13.33 -9.36 7.80
N LYS A 46 12.42 -8.83 6.97
CA LYS A 46 12.72 -8.21 5.68
C LYS A 46 12.73 -6.68 5.71
N TRP A 47 12.54 -6.08 6.89
CA TRP A 47 12.55 -4.62 7.02
C TRP A 47 13.97 -4.11 7.15
N ALA A 48 14.29 -3.10 6.38
CA ALA A 48 15.51 -2.33 6.50
C ALA A 48 15.27 -0.97 7.18
N MET A 49 14.02 -0.62 7.47
CA MET A 49 13.61 0.57 8.21
C MET A 49 12.20 0.37 8.79
N SER A 50 11.81 1.18 9.77
CA SER A 50 10.46 1.18 10.37
C SER A 50 9.58 2.25 9.74
N PHE A 51 9.23 2.07 8.47
CA PHE A 51 8.37 2.98 7.71
C PHE A 51 7.69 2.26 6.54
N HIS A 52 6.71 2.90 5.89
CA HIS A 52 6.04 2.38 4.70
C HIS A 52 7.03 1.88 3.64
N TYR A 53 6.74 0.74 3.01
CA TYR A 53 7.63 0.05 2.05
C TYR A 53 9.02 -0.23 2.64
N PRO A 54 9.08 -0.97 3.78
CA PRO A 54 10.28 -1.12 4.62
C PRO A 54 11.40 -1.91 3.96
N ASN A 55 11.10 -2.74 2.95
CA ASN A 55 12.08 -3.58 2.31
C ASN A 55 12.96 -2.78 1.36
N PHE A 56 14.28 -2.77 1.59
CA PHE A 56 15.25 -2.09 0.74
C PHE A 56 15.18 -2.49 -0.74
N TYR A 57 14.78 -3.73 -1.01
CA TYR A 57 14.64 -4.23 -2.38
C TYR A 57 13.30 -3.90 -3.03
N ASN A 58 12.38 -3.22 -2.35
CA ASN A 58 11.22 -2.62 -2.99
C ASN A 58 11.65 -1.34 -3.75
N ASP A 59 11.09 -1.11 -4.93
CA ASP A 59 11.50 0.01 -5.78
C ASP A 59 10.86 1.36 -5.37
N MET A 60 9.92 1.39 -4.42
CA MET A 60 9.14 2.60 -4.09
C MET A 60 10.02 3.84 -3.91
N TRP A 61 10.96 3.81 -2.98
CA TRP A 61 11.76 5.00 -2.66
C TRP A 61 12.82 5.31 -3.71
N ARG A 62 13.23 4.34 -4.54
CA ARG A 62 14.05 4.58 -5.73
C ARG A 62 13.27 5.28 -6.84
N ILE A 63 12.00 4.89 -7.03
CA ILE A 63 11.10 5.56 -7.98
C ILE A 63 10.93 7.02 -7.57
N TYR A 64 10.62 7.28 -6.30
CA TYR A 64 10.47 8.65 -5.79
C TYR A 64 11.76 9.46 -5.90
N GLY A 65 12.90 8.89 -5.53
CA GLY A 65 14.21 9.55 -5.70
C GLY A 65 14.46 9.95 -7.16
N ARG A 66 14.24 9.06 -8.11
CA ARG A 66 14.40 9.36 -9.53
C ARG A 66 13.39 10.35 -10.09
N VAL A 67 12.14 10.29 -9.63
CA VAL A 67 11.07 11.17 -10.12
C VAL A 67 11.26 12.59 -9.65
N PHE A 68 11.59 12.80 -8.38
CA PHE A 68 11.62 14.13 -7.76
C PHE A 68 13.01 14.76 -7.69
N PHE A 69 14.08 13.95 -7.76
CA PHE A 69 15.46 14.41 -7.53
C PHE A 69 16.46 13.89 -8.58
N ASP A 70 15.98 13.13 -9.58
CA ASP A 70 16.81 12.47 -10.59
C ASP A 70 17.89 11.55 -10.02
N ASP A 71 17.70 11.07 -8.79
CA ASP A 71 18.63 10.22 -8.05
C ASP A 71 17.89 9.04 -7.37
N ALA A 72 18.20 7.82 -7.82
CA ALA A 72 17.59 6.60 -7.26
C ALA A 72 17.96 6.36 -5.78
N ASP A 73 19.10 6.88 -5.35
CA ASP A 73 19.62 6.69 -4.01
C ASP A 73 19.37 7.92 -3.09
N TYR A 74 18.63 8.93 -3.54
CA TYR A 74 18.35 10.15 -2.79
C TYR A 74 17.90 9.90 -1.34
N PHE A 75 17.03 8.92 -1.13
CA PHE A 75 16.53 8.54 0.19
C PHE A 75 17.40 7.50 0.92
N ARG A 76 18.46 7.00 0.29
CA ARG A 76 19.34 6.00 0.87
C ARG A 76 20.25 6.62 1.94
N VAL A 77 20.59 5.86 2.97
CA VAL A 77 21.54 6.27 4.01
C VAL A 77 22.93 5.83 3.61
N GLY A 78 23.73 6.76 3.06
CA GLY A 78 25.08 6.45 2.58
C GLY A 78 25.11 5.18 1.73
N ASP A 79 26.02 4.25 2.04
CA ASP A 79 26.14 2.97 1.33
C ASP A 79 25.33 1.84 1.97
N GLU A 80 24.54 2.13 3.02
CA GLU A 80 23.74 1.12 3.71
C GLU A 80 22.58 0.62 2.82
N LYS A 81 22.11 -0.61 3.11
CA LYS A 81 20.93 -1.18 2.45
C LYS A 81 19.64 -0.78 3.16
N ARG A 82 19.47 0.49 3.41
CA ARG A 82 18.25 1.08 4.00
C ARG A 82 18.00 2.48 3.48
N PHE A 83 16.76 2.92 3.58
CA PHE A 83 16.37 4.29 3.33
C PHE A 83 16.18 5.05 4.65
N ASP A 84 16.23 6.38 4.58
CA ASP A 84 16.04 7.28 5.71
C ASP A 84 14.54 7.59 5.88
N PRO A 85 13.86 7.06 6.92
CA PRO A 85 12.44 7.26 7.11
C PRO A 85 12.08 8.71 7.42
N GLU A 86 12.95 9.47 8.10
CA GLU A 86 12.71 10.88 8.42
C GLU A 86 12.80 11.75 7.17
N ARG A 87 13.79 11.53 6.32
CA ARG A 87 13.91 12.22 5.03
C ARG A 87 12.69 11.96 4.16
N ILE A 88 12.22 10.72 4.11
CA ILE A 88 11.02 10.33 3.36
C ILE A 88 9.79 11.03 3.95
N ARG A 89 9.61 11.01 5.26
CA ARG A 89 8.48 11.64 5.94
C ARG A 89 8.45 13.14 5.65
N ASN A 90 9.56 13.83 5.82
CA ASN A 90 9.67 15.27 5.55
C ASN A 90 9.32 15.59 4.10
N PHE A 91 9.87 14.85 3.15
CA PHE A 91 9.52 14.96 1.74
C PHE A 91 8.01 14.82 1.50
N MET A 92 7.35 13.82 2.11
CA MET A 92 5.91 13.61 1.94
C MET A 92 5.10 14.78 2.50
N PHE A 93 5.52 15.36 3.64
CA PHE A 93 4.89 16.56 4.20
C PHE A 93 5.07 17.77 3.30
N GLU A 94 6.27 18.02 2.80
CA GLU A 94 6.57 19.14 1.89
C GLU A 94 5.77 19.05 0.60
N ARG A 95 5.65 17.85 0.01
CA ARG A 95 4.93 17.62 -1.25
C ARG A 95 3.42 17.42 -1.08
N GLY A 96 2.91 17.38 0.13
CA GLY A 96 1.49 17.12 0.38
C GLY A 96 1.04 15.78 -0.21
N ILE A 97 1.79 14.72 0.09
CA ILE A 97 1.48 13.33 -0.30
C ILE A 97 1.17 12.55 0.98
N ALA A 98 -0.07 12.13 1.15
CA ALA A 98 -0.44 11.23 2.23
C ALA A 98 -0.10 9.78 1.90
N SER A 99 0.03 8.93 2.93
CA SER A 99 0.14 7.48 2.78
C SER A 99 -0.70 6.77 3.83
N CYS A 100 -1.57 5.90 3.36
CA CYS A 100 -2.40 5.04 4.20
C CYS A 100 -2.51 3.66 3.54
N PRO A 101 -2.22 2.54 4.24
CA PRO A 101 -2.41 1.21 3.67
C PRO A 101 -3.89 0.92 3.46
N THR A 102 -4.22 0.09 2.47
CA THR A 102 -5.61 -0.37 2.25
C THR A 102 -6.04 -1.45 3.24
N VAL A 103 -5.09 -2.09 3.92
CA VAL A 103 -5.31 -3.23 4.82
C VAL A 103 -4.84 -2.89 6.22
N LYS A 104 -5.75 -2.94 7.19
CA LYS A 104 -5.46 -2.74 8.62
C LYS A 104 -5.04 -4.05 9.29
N GLN A 105 -5.74 -5.14 9.00
CA GLN A 105 -5.42 -6.47 9.53
C GLN A 105 -5.51 -7.53 8.44
N ALA A 106 -4.59 -8.48 8.49
CA ALA A 106 -4.50 -9.57 7.53
C ALA A 106 -4.01 -10.86 8.17
N ILE A 107 -4.31 -11.98 7.51
CA ILE A 107 -3.69 -13.28 7.74
C ILE A 107 -2.73 -13.55 6.59
N ARG A 108 -1.50 -13.91 6.93
CA ARG A 108 -0.49 -14.32 5.97
C ARG A 108 -0.49 -15.83 5.85
N GLU A 109 -0.97 -16.35 4.72
CA GLU A 109 -1.12 -17.79 4.48
C GLU A 109 0.24 -18.48 4.32
N THR A 110 1.24 -17.76 3.83
CA THR A 110 2.61 -18.23 3.67
C THR A 110 3.58 -17.15 4.13
N GLY A 111 4.78 -17.53 4.60
CA GLY A 111 5.78 -16.58 5.12
C GLY A 111 6.39 -15.61 4.09
N ASN A 112 5.73 -15.37 2.94
CA ASN A 112 6.20 -14.45 1.92
C ASN A 112 5.35 -13.16 1.86
N ALA A 113 5.87 -12.13 1.19
CA ALA A 113 5.23 -10.82 1.05
C ALA A 113 4.29 -10.73 -0.17
N SER A 114 3.85 -11.87 -0.72
CA SER A 114 2.99 -11.86 -1.90
C SER A 114 1.55 -11.52 -1.52
N ASP A 115 0.97 -10.51 -2.16
CA ASP A 115 -0.45 -10.16 -2.02
C ASP A 115 -1.40 -11.33 -2.34
N LYS A 116 -0.94 -12.34 -3.09
CA LYS A 116 -1.71 -13.55 -3.42
C LYS A 116 -1.98 -14.43 -2.21
N ASN A 117 -1.10 -14.37 -1.21
CA ASN A 117 -1.14 -15.18 0.01
C ASN A 117 -1.53 -14.33 1.23
N LEU A 118 -2.22 -13.21 0.99
CA LEU A 118 -2.68 -12.28 2.00
C LEU A 118 -4.21 -12.29 2.05
N THR A 119 -4.78 -12.86 3.10
CA THR A 119 -6.20 -12.80 3.39
C THR A 119 -6.49 -11.54 4.20
N VAL A 120 -7.26 -10.60 3.64
CA VAL A 120 -7.66 -9.36 4.32
C VAL A 120 -8.70 -9.69 5.38
N VAL A 121 -8.41 -9.34 6.63
CA VAL A 121 -9.34 -9.48 7.77
C VAL A 121 -10.09 -8.18 8.01
N THR A 122 -9.35 -7.08 8.08
CA THR A 122 -9.91 -5.74 8.28
C THR A 122 -9.27 -4.78 7.27
N PRO A 123 -10.04 -4.21 6.36
CA PRO A 123 -9.54 -3.15 5.48
C PRO A 123 -9.37 -1.84 6.26
N VAL A 124 -8.83 -0.82 5.60
CA VAL A 124 -8.75 0.53 6.15
C VAL A 124 -10.16 1.11 6.39
N ASP A 125 -10.28 1.90 7.44
CA ASP A 125 -11.46 2.72 7.72
C ASP A 125 -11.24 4.13 7.13
N LEU A 126 -11.75 4.35 5.90
CA LEU A 126 -11.63 5.64 5.21
C LEU A 126 -12.42 6.75 5.91
N ASP A 127 -13.50 6.43 6.62
CA ASP A 127 -14.31 7.41 7.35
C ASP A 127 -13.52 8.07 8.48
N SER A 128 -12.58 7.35 9.06
CA SER A 128 -11.66 7.89 10.06
C SER A 128 -10.44 8.62 9.46
N ILE A 129 -10.07 8.32 8.22
CA ILE A 129 -8.84 8.83 7.59
C ILE A 129 -9.10 10.09 6.77
N LEU A 130 -10.09 10.08 5.88
CA LEU A 130 -10.34 11.19 4.95
C LEU A 130 -10.63 12.53 5.62
N PRO A 131 -11.35 12.61 6.75
CA PRO A 131 -11.56 13.87 7.47
C PRO A 131 -10.26 14.55 7.96
N GLN A 132 -9.20 13.76 8.17
CA GLN A 132 -7.89 14.28 8.60
C GLN A 132 -7.09 14.92 7.44
N VAL A 133 -7.44 14.60 6.20
CA VAL A 133 -6.80 15.09 4.98
C VAL A 133 -7.85 15.58 3.96
N PRO A 134 -8.65 16.59 4.30
CA PRO A 134 -9.85 16.98 3.55
C PRO A 134 -9.58 17.51 2.14
N LYS A 135 -8.32 17.78 1.80
CA LYS A 135 -7.91 18.22 0.46
C LYS A 135 -7.55 17.06 -0.48
N VAL A 136 -7.52 15.83 0.03
CA VAL A 136 -7.24 14.66 -0.81
C VAL A 136 -8.40 14.44 -1.77
N ALA A 137 -8.08 14.54 -3.07
CA ALA A 137 -9.01 14.31 -4.17
C ALA A 137 -8.65 13.07 -4.99
N THR A 138 -7.44 12.53 -4.81
CA THR A 138 -6.99 11.34 -5.54
C THR A 138 -6.39 10.30 -4.59
N LEU A 139 -6.95 9.10 -4.62
CA LEU A 139 -6.37 7.92 -4.02
C LEU A 139 -5.58 7.17 -5.10
N PHE A 140 -4.30 6.91 -4.89
CA PHE A 140 -3.56 6.12 -5.87
C PHE A 140 -3.02 4.84 -5.25
N THR A 141 -3.31 3.72 -5.91
CA THR A 141 -2.91 2.40 -5.46
C THR A 141 -1.63 1.95 -6.15
N THR A 142 -0.81 1.20 -5.42
CA THR A 142 0.49 0.70 -5.89
C THR A 142 0.42 -0.79 -6.27
N GLY A 143 -0.63 -1.16 -6.98
CA GLY A 143 -0.82 -2.53 -7.46
C GLY A 143 -2.28 -2.99 -7.47
N GLY A 144 -2.51 -4.19 -8.02
CA GLY A 144 -3.86 -4.72 -8.22
C GLY A 144 -4.59 -5.06 -6.93
N LYS A 145 -3.91 -5.64 -5.94
CA LYS A 145 -4.55 -6.02 -4.67
C LYS A 145 -5.04 -4.81 -3.88
N ALA A 146 -4.23 -3.75 -3.79
CA ALA A 146 -4.65 -2.50 -3.16
C ALA A 146 -5.89 -1.90 -3.85
N THR A 147 -5.92 -1.93 -5.20
CA THR A 147 -7.09 -1.50 -5.97
C THR A 147 -8.33 -2.35 -5.65
N GLU A 148 -8.18 -3.67 -5.60
CA GLU A 148 -9.28 -4.60 -5.29
C GLU A 148 -9.85 -4.34 -3.89
N VAL A 149 -8.99 -4.14 -2.88
CA VAL A 149 -9.42 -3.86 -1.51
C VAL A 149 -10.19 -2.55 -1.43
N LEU A 150 -9.69 -1.47 -2.06
CA LEU A 150 -10.40 -0.19 -2.07
C LEU A 150 -11.76 -0.28 -2.75
N LEU A 151 -11.84 -0.94 -3.90
CA LEU A 151 -13.13 -1.12 -4.60
C LEU A 151 -14.13 -1.95 -3.80
N GLY A 152 -13.63 -2.81 -2.89
CA GLY A 152 -14.46 -3.55 -1.95
C GLY A 152 -15.04 -2.70 -0.80
N LEU A 153 -14.61 -1.44 -0.64
CA LEU A 153 -15.16 -0.51 0.36
C LEU A 153 -16.35 0.30 -0.15
N LEU A 154 -16.65 0.25 -1.45
CA LEU A 154 -17.80 0.92 -2.02
C LEU A 154 -19.06 0.13 -1.73
N ASP A 155 -20.14 0.83 -1.39
CA ASP A 155 -21.44 0.23 -1.11
C ASP A 155 -21.99 -0.58 -2.29
N GLU A 156 -21.75 -0.09 -3.52
CA GLU A 156 -22.12 -0.78 -4.74
C GLU A 156 -20.90 -1.48 -5.37
N PRO A 157 -20.92 -2.81 -5.49
CA PRO A 157 -19.83 -3.55 -6.11
C PRO A 157 -19.61 -3.16 -7.57
N ILE A 158 -18.39 -2.80 -7.92
CA ILE A 158 -18.01 -2.50 -9.30
C ILE A 158 -17.58 -3.78 -10.01
N ALA A 159 -18.17 -4.06 -11.17
CA ALA A 159 -17.80 -5.20 -11.98
C ALA A 159 -16.30 -5.19 -12.31
N LYS A 160 -15.63 -6.33 -12.22
CA LYS A 160 -14.17 -6.46 -12.47
C LYS A 160 -13.73 -5.92 -13.83
N SER A 161 -14.58 -5.97 -14.84
CA SER A 161 -14.32 -5.42 -16.18
C SER A 161 -14.18 -3.87 -16.19
N LYS A 162 -14.75 -3.19 -15.18
CA LYS A 162 -14.69 -1.75 -15.00
C LYS A 162 -13.57 -1.29 -14.06
N HIS A 163 -12.86 -2.23 -13.42
CA HIS A 163 -11.73 -1.89 -12.57
C HIS A 163 -10.63 -1.18 -13.38
N PRO A 164 -9.99 -0.13 -12.85
CA PRO A 164 -8.94 0.57 -13.58
C PRO A 164 -7.77 -0.35 -13.85
N LYS A 165 -7.29 -0.38 -15.09
CA LYS A 165 -6.04 -1.05 -15.45
C LYS A 165 -4.85 -0.23 -14.95
N THR A 166 -3.66 -0.81 -14.99
CA THR A 166 -2.43 -0.09 -14.65
C THR A 166 -2.30 1.19 -15.48
N ASN A 167 -1.96 2.30 -14.84
CA ASN A 167 -1.89 3.67 -15.38
C ASN A 167 -3.24 4.23 -15.84
N GLN A 168 -4.33 3.74 -15.28
CA GLN A 168 -5.66 4.28 -15.52
C GLN A 168 -6.30 4.74 -14.21
N SER A 169 -7.25 5.66 -14.34
CA SER A 169 -8.09 6.16 -13.26
C SER A 169 -9.55 5.83 -13.49
N MET A 170 -10.32 5.92 -12.42
CA MET A 170 -11.77 5.90 -12.43
C MET A 170 -12.29 6.83 -11.33
N ASP A 171 -13.54 7.27 -11.48
CA ASP A 171 -14.23 7.97 -10.41
C ASP A 171 -14.46 7.00 -9.23
N TYR A 172 -14.26 7.52 -8.04
CA TYR A 172 -14.42 6.77 -6.79
C TYR A 172 -15.38 7.54 -5.89
N PRO A 173 -16.70 7.40 -6.09
CA PRO A 173 -17.70 8.10 -5.30
C PRO A 173 -17.75 7.46 -3.91
N TYR A 174 -17.14 8.12 -2.93
CA TYR A 174 -17.10 7.65 -1.57
C TYR A 174 -18.07 8.44 -0.71
N GLN A 175 -19.03 7.75 -0.08
CA GLN A 175 -20.01 8.33 0.82
C GLN A 175 -19.67 7.94 2.25
N TRP A 176 -19.72 8.88 3.15
CA TRP A 176 -19.46 8.66 4.57
C TRP A 176 -20.33 9.60 5.42
N GLN A 177 -20.47 9.30 6.70
CA GLN A 177 -21.18 10.16 7.63
C GLN A 177 -20.18 10.88 8.53
N ASP A 178 -20.35 12.19 8.67
CA ASP A 178 -19.59 12.95 9.63
C ASP A 178 -20.06 12.70 11.08
N SER A 179 -19.40 13.28 12.07
CA SER A 179 -19.74 13.16 13.48
C SER A 179 -21.16 13.64 13.83
N ASN A 180 -21.81 14.41 12.95
CA ASN A 180 -23.17 14.92 13.09
C ASN A 180 -24.19 14.07 12.32
N GLN A 181 -23.79 12.89 11.80
CA GLN A 181 -24.59 12.01 10.94
C GLN A 181 -25.03 12.67 9.61
N THR A 182 -24.30 13.68 9.16
CA THR A 182 -24.52 14.28 7.85
C THR A 182 -23.86 13.43 6.79
N ASN A 183 -24.61 13.07 5.74
CA ASN A 183 -24.06 12.35 4.60
C ASN A 183 -23.11 13.25 3.82
N MET A 184 -21.86 12.86 3.74
CA MET A 184 -20.82 13.51 2.95
C MET A 184 -20.54 12.67 1.72
N VAL A 185 -20.37 13.32 0.58
CA VAL A 185 -19.97 12.68 -0.68
C VAL A 185 -18.64 13.28 -1.10
N ASN A 186 -17.62 12.44 -1.21
CA ASN A 186 -16.34 12.84 -1.77
C ASN A 186 -16.21 12.28 -3.19
N ASP A 187 -16.20 13.15 -4.17
CA ASP A 187 -15.86 12.79 -5.55
C ASP A 187 -14.36 12.59 -5.66
N LEU A 188 -13.92 11.37 -5.33
CA LEU A 188 -12.52 11.01 -5.41
C LEU A 188 -12.21 10.40 -6.76
N THR A 189 -10.95 10.48 -7.16
CA THR A 189 -10.40 9.71 -8.27
C THR A 189 -9.52 8.60 -7.72
N LEU A 190 -9.80 7.36 -8.11
CA LEU A 190 -8.90 6.24 -7.89
C LEU A 190 -7.98 6.07 -9.10
N TYR A 191 -6.66 6.18 -8.88
CA TYR A 191 -5.65 5.93 -9.91
C TYR A 191 -4.84 4.69 -9.56
N ARG A 192 -4.71 3.74 -10.51
CA ARG A 192 -3.91 2.54 -10.33
C ARG A 192 -2.55 2.67 -10.97
N LEU A 193 -1.50 2.70 -10.14
CA LEU A 193 -0.10 2.64 -10.59
C LEU A 193 0.43 1.19 -10.63
N PRO A 194 1.52 0.93 -11.36
CA PRO A 194 2.18 -0.37 -11.32
C PRO A 194 2.73 -0.65 -9.93
N SER A 195 2.77 -1.93 -9.56
CA SER A 195 3.38 -2.36 -8.30
C SER A 195 4.86 -2.00 -8.25
N THR A 196 5.30 -1.53 -7.09
CA THR A 196 6.71 -1.23 -6.80
C THR A 196 7.53 -2.47 -6.41
N SER A 197 6.88 -3.61 -6.24
CA SER A 197 7.56 -4.88 -6.00
C SER A 197 8.51 -5.24 -7.15
N ARG A 198 9.72 -5.72 -6.85
CA ARG A 198 10.62 -6.25 -7.87
C ARG A 198 10.12 -7.53 -8.54
N ALA A 199 9.22 -8.26 -7.88
CA ALA A 199 8.55 -9.41 -8.48
C ALA A 199 7.52 -9.03 -9.56
N TYR A 200 7.11 -7.75 -9.62
CA TYR A 200 6.24 -7.26 -10.68
C TYR A 200 7.02 -7.13 -12.00
N PRO A 201 6.54 -7.73 -13.12
CA PRO A 201 7.30 -7.86 -14.36
C PRO A 201 7.38 -6.53 -15.14
N LEU A 202 7.93 -5.50 -14.53
CA LEU A 202 8.15 -4.19 -15.13
C LEU A 202 9.50 -3.63 -14.66
N SER A 203 10.33 -3.14 -15.57
CA SER A 203 11.64 -2.55 -15.24
C SER A 203 11.47 -1.28 -14.39
N LEU A 204 12.52 -0.94 -13.62
CA LEU A 204 12.53 0.28 -12.81
C LEU A 204 12.27 1.52 -13.69
N ASP A 205 12.89 1.64 -14.85
CA ASP A 205 12.70 2.79 -15.75
C ASP A 205 11.24 2.95 -16.19
N LYS A 206 10.57 1.85 -16.53
CA LYS A 206 9.16 1.89 -16.90
C LYS A 206 8.26 2.25 -15.71
N LYS A 207 8.60 1.80 -14.48
CA LYS A 207 7.91 2.22 -13.27
C LYS A 207 8.11 3.71 -13.02
N VAL A 208 9.36 4.21 -13.11
CA VAL A 208 9.70 5.63 -12.98
C VAL A 208 8.90 6.48 -13.97
N ALA A 209 8.86 6.10 -15.24
CA ALA A 209 8.09 6.82 -16.26
C ALA A 209 6.58 6.88 -15.91
N ALA A 210 5.99 5.78 -15.43
CA ALA A 210 4.59 5.75 -15.04
C ALA A 210 4.29 6.66 -13.83
N TYR A 211 5.14 6.60 -12.79
CA TYR A 211 4.99 7.44 -11.60
C TYR A 211 5.25 8.91 -11.91
N LYS A 212 6.24 9.23 -12.75
CA LYS A 212 6.52 10.60 -13.20
C LYS A 212 5.30 11.20 -13.90
N ALA A 213 4.75 10.53 -14.89
CA ALA A 213 3.56 10.98 -15.60
C ALA A 213 2.35 11.19 -14.67
N PHE A 214 2.19 10.32 -13.65
CA PHE A 214 1.16 10.51 -12.64
C PHE A 214 1.41 11.75 -11.79
N PHE A 215 2.62 11.96 -11.25
CA PHE A 215 2.92 13.10 -10.40
C PHE A 215 2.90 14.44 -11.16
N GLU A 216 3.31 14.46 -12.44
CA GLU A 216 3.13 15.61 -13.34
C GLU A 216 1.64 15.96 -13.47
N ARG A 217 0.79 14.96 -13.76
CA ARG A 217 -0.66 15.15 -13.85
C ARG A 217 -1.29 15.66 -12.55
N MET A 218 -0.73 15.28 -11.39
CA MET A 218 -1.21 15.70 -10.06
C MET A 218 -0.60 17.04 -9.61
N GLY A 219 0.23 17.70 -10.43
CA GLY A 219 0.89 18.97 -10.09
C GLY A 219 1.87 18.84 -8.92
N LYS A 220 2.58 17.71 -8.82
CA LYS A 220 3.54 17.44 -7.73
C LYS A 220 5.00 17.62 -8.14
N LEU A 221 5.28 17.78 -9.42
CA LEU A 221 6.62 18.04 -9.97
C LEU A 221 6.80 19.50 -10.32
#